data_0c0beaf2f17762aabbe35e649c1efd97
#
_entry.id   0c0beaf2f17762aabbe35e649c1efd97
#
_cell.length_a   1.000
_cell.length_b   1.000
_cell.length_c   1.000
_cell.angle_alpha   90.00
_cell.angle_beta   90.00
_cell.angle_gamma   90.00
#
_symmetry.space_group_name_H-M   'P 1'
#
loop_
_entity.id
_entity.type
_entity.pdbx_description
1 polymer ?
#
loop_
_entity_poly.entity_id
_entity_poly.type
_entity_poly.pdbx_seq_one_letter_code
_entity_poly.pdbx_strand_id
1 'polypeptide(L)'
;LLFLKGRAGSELSHSQAVAESYRRMTWRGDFVYKLFEMFYLRYTRGQERSTPRFQEMMDVIRHDYADEAPEWFRTAFRTRSLPLMKYTNMLSFNTRVIALFVSLLIDAPWLYFAFELTVLNAMLIYMVRTHERFCAQFTVQLKEAVR
;
A
#
# COMPACT_ATOMS: atom_id res chain seq x y z
N LEU A 1 6.08 -0.04 8.29
CA LEU A 1 6.96 0.08 9.48
C LEU A 1 8.43 0.20 9.11
N LEU A 2 8.90 -0.51 8.08
CA LEU A 2 10.27 -0.37 7.53
C LEU A 2 10.51 0.98 6.88
N PHE A 3 9.48 1.60 6.35
CA PHE A 3 9.52 2.89 5.67
C PHE A 3 9.80 4.06 6.63
N LEU A 4 9.37 3.97 7.89
CA LEU A 4 9.61 4.98 8.91
C LEU A 4 10.96 4.82 9.63
N LYS A 5 11.77 3.84 9.26
CA LYS A 5 13.04 3.52 9.91
C LYS A 5 14.27 4.10 9.19
N GLY A 6 14.12 5.24 8.48
CA GLY A 6 15.27 6.01 8.00
C GLY A 6 16.03 5.42 6.80
N ARG A 7 15.37 4.63 5.96
CA ARG A 7 15.90 4.19 4.66
C ARG A 7 15.11 4.80 3.49
N ALA A 8 14.75 6.05 3.60
CA ALA A 8 14.24 6.82 2.48
C ALA A 8 15.39 7.62 1.85
N GLY A 9 16.47 6.95 1.53
CA GLY A 9 17.47 7.53 0.64
C GLY A 9 16.95 7.41 -0.80
N SER A 10 16.74 8.55 -1.46
CA SER A 10 16.76 8.75 -2.92
C SER A 10 16.08 7.71 -3.83
N GLU A 11 15.03 7.05 -3.42
CA GLU A 11 14.27 6.24 -4.37
C GLU A 11 13.17 7.10 -5.00
N LEU A 12 13.34 7.39 -6.29
CA LEU A 12 12.25 7.61 -7.25
C LEU A 12 11.03 6.83 -6.78
N SER A 13 9.81 7.36 -6.95
CA SER A 13 8.61 6.59 -6.60
C SER A 13 8.82 5.16 -7.12
N HIS A 14 8.51 4.18 -6.32
CA HIS A 14 8.86 2.77 -6.62
C HIS A 14 8.44 2.35 -8.04
N SER A 15 7.34 2.91 -8.55
CA SER A 15 6.89 2.73 -9.93
C SER A 15 7.80 3.39 -10.97
N GLN A 16 8.46 4.49 -10.66
CA GLN A 16 9.39 5.16 -11.60
C GLN A 16 10.70 4.38 -11.73
N ALA A 17 11.24 3.88 -10.62
CA ALA A 17 12.44 3.04 -10.64
C ALA A 17 12.20 1.74 -11.45
N VAL A 18 11.06 1.09 -11.25
CA VAL A 18 10.66 -0.10 -12.01
C VAL A 18 10.41 0.24 -13.49
N ALA A 19 9.84 1.43 -13.80
CA ALA A 19 9.63 1.85 -15.18
C ALA A 19 10.93 2.11 -15.93
N GLU A 20 11.97 2.62 -15.26
CA GLU A 20 13.30 2.78 -15.85
C GLU A 20 13.97 1.43 -16.13
N SER A 21 13.88 0.51 -15.19
CA SER A 21 14.36 -0.87 -15.36
C SER A 21 13.69 -1.55 -16.55
N TYR A 22 12.35 -1.47 -16.62
CA TYR A 22 11.57 -1.98 -17.75
C TYR A 22 11.97 -1.41 -19.11
N ARG A 23 12.33 -0.10 -19.18
CA ARG A 23 12.77 0.55 -20.42
C ARG A 23 14.12 0.06 -20.90
N ARG A 24 15.00 -0.34 -19.99
CA ARG A 24 16.35 -0.84 -20.31
C ARG A 24 16.37 -2.29 -20.80
N MET A 25 15.32 -3.06 -20.53
CA MET A 25 15.24 -4.48 -20.91
C MET A 25 14.84 -4.69 -22.36
N THR A 26 15.44 -5.69 -22.99
CA THR A 26 15.19 -6.08 -24.39
C THR A 26 14.22 -7.26 -24.45
N TRP A 27 13.25 -7.22 -25.37
CA TRP A 27 12.24 -8.29 -25.52
C TRP A 27 12.83 -9.66 -25.95
N ARG A 28 14.00 -9.67 -26.58
CA ARG A 28 14.62 -10.90 -27.13
C ARG A 28 15.42 -11.72 -26.11
N GLY A 29 15.97 -11.08 -25.06
CA GLY A 29 16.79 -11.77 -24.05
C GLY A 29 16.06 -12.01 -22.71
N ASP A 30 15.19 -11.08 -22.33
CA ASP A 30 14.61 -11.01 -20.97
C ASP A 30 13.09 -11.07 -20.95
N PHE A 31 12.49 -11.83 -21.89
CA PHE A 31 11.02 -11.86 -22.06
C PHE A 31 10.27 -12.15 -20.75
N VAL A 32 10.71 -13.14 -19.98
CA VAL A 32 10.05 -13.55 -18.73
C VAL A 32 10.20 -12.45 -17.68
N TYR A 33 11.40 -11.88 -17.51
CA TYR A 33 11.64 -10.79 -16.58
C TYR A 33 10.85 -9.54 -16.95
N LYS A 34 10.82 -9.21 -18.22
CA LYS A 34 10.07 -8.06 -18.73
C LYS A 34 8.56 -8.22 -18.54
N LEU A 35 8.05 -9.44 -18.68
CA LEU A 35 6.65 -9.77 -18.40
C LEU A 35 6.34 -9.59 -16.90
N PHE A 36 7.18 -10.10 -16.01
CA PHE A 36 7.03 -9.91 -14.56
C PHE A 36 7.11 -8.45 -14.16
N GLU A 37 8.07 -7.69 -14.70
CA GLU A 37 8.17 -6.25 -14.42
C GLU A 37 6.97 -5.46 -14.94
N MET A 38 6.40 -5.85 -16.08
CA MET A 38 5.17 -5.25 -16.59
C MET A 38 4.00 -5.46 -15.62
N PHE A 39 3.80 -6.68 -15.12
CA PHE A 39 2.77 -6.97 -14.12
C PHE A 39 3.04 -6.23 -12.82
N TYR A 40 4.27 -6.24 -12.35
CA TYR A 40 4.66 -5.54 -11.14
C TYR A 40 4.48 -4.03 -11.25
N LEU A 41 4.88 -3.43 -12.35
CA LEU A 41 4.67 -2.01 -12.65
C LEU A 41 3.18 -1.65 -12.66
N ARG A 42 2.36 -2.50 -13.30
CA ARG A 42 0.91 -2.31 -13.36
C ARG A 42 0.26 -2.41 -11.97
N TYR A 43 0.72 -3.37 -11.18
CA TYR A 43 0.30 -3.54 -9.79
C TYR A 43 0.69 -2.34 -8.91
N THR A 44 1.95 -1.91 -8.97
CA THR A 44 2.46 -0.78 -8.19
C THR A 44 1.76 0.52 -8.55
N ARG A 45 1.56 0.80 -9.83
CA ARG A 45 0.76 1.96 -10.29
C ARG A 45 -0.69 1.89 -9.81
N GLY A 46 -1.28 0.71 -9.76
CA GLY A 46 -2.61 0.52 -9.20
C GLY A 46 -2.67 0.87 -7.72
N GLN A 47 -1.65 0.48 -6.95
CA GLN A 47 -1.54 0.82 -5.52
C GLN A 47 -1.34 2.33 -5.31
N GLU A 48 -0.41 2.95 -6.03
CA GLU A 48 -0.17 4.40 -5.96
C GLU A 48 -1.43 5.20 -6.30
N ARG A 49 -2.18 4.77 -7.32
CA ARG A 49 -3.46 5.40 -7.70
C ARG A 49 -4.54 5.25 -6.63
N SER A 50 -4.47 4.20 -5.84
CA SER A 50 -5.43 3.94 -4.76
C SER A 50 -5.13 4.74 -3.49
N THR A 51 -3.92 5.32 -3.37
CA THR A 51 -3.45 6.04 -2.19
C THR A 51 -2.86 7.42 -2.52
N PRO A 52 -3.59 8.32 -3.20
CA PRO A 52 -3.06 9.61 -3.63
C PRO A 52 -2.69 10.53 -2.45
N ARG A 53 -3.45 10.50 -1.35
CA ARG A 53 -3.17 11.33 -0.17
C ARG A 53 -1.91 10.89 0.57
N PHE A 54 -1.67 9.60 0.60
CA PHE A 54 -0.43 9.06 1.13
C PHE A 54 0.78 9.52 0.30
N GLN A 55 0.66 9.53 -1.03
CA GLN A 55 1.73 10.03 -1.92
C GLN A 55 1.98 11.52 -1.67
N GLU A 56 0.93 12.33 -1.61
CA GLU A 56 1.05 13.77 -1.29
C GLU A 56 1.75 14.00 0.07
N MET A 57 1.39 13.24 1.08
CA MET A 57 2.02 13.30 2.40
C MET A 57 3.52 12.95 2.33
N MET A 58 3.87 11.93 1.57
CA MET A 58 5.26 11.53 1.38
C MET A 58 6.07 12.57 0.61
N ASP A 59 5.46 13.22 -0.39
CA ASP A 59 6.11 14.31 -1.14
C ASP A 59 6.40 15.52 -0.25
N VAL A 60 5.48 15.88 0.66
CA VAL A 60 5.73 16.93 1.66
C VAL A 60 6.89 16.56 2.58
N ILE A 61 6.95 15.32 3.06
CA ILE A 61 8.07 14.89 3.91
C ILE A 61 9.40 14.96 3.16
N ARG A 62 9.42 14.58 1.89
CA ARG A 62 10.65 14.66 1.07
C ARG A 62 11.10 16.08 0.81
N HIS A 63 10.17 16.96 0.48
CA HIS A 63 10.49 18.33 0.09
C HIS A 63 10.79 19.23 1.28
N ASP A 64 9.96 19.16 2.31
CA ASP A 64 9.99 20.12 3.40
C ASP A 64 10.84 19.63 4.59
N TYR A 65 11.05 18.32 4.71
CA TYR A 65 11.78 17.70 5.83
C TYR A 65 13.00 16.86 5.41
N ALA A 66 13.47 17.02 4.17
CA ALA A 66 14.67 16.32 3.66
C ALA A 66 14.68 14.81 3.94
N ASP A 67 13.53 14.14 3.77
CA ASP A 67 13.30 12.72 4.07
C ASP A 67 13.35 12.33 5.57
N GLU A 68 13.57 13.28 6.49
CA GLU A 68 13.53 13.03 7.93
C GLU A 68 12.20 13.46 8.54
N ALA A 69 11.25 12.54 8.61
CA ALA A 69 9.97 12.80 9.24
C ALA A 69 10.13 13.15 10.73
N PRO A 70 9.49 14.23 11.24
CA PRO A 70 9.56 14.64 12.64
C PRO A 70 9.14 13.53 13.61
N GLU A 71 9.71 13.49 14.80
CA GLU A 71 9.39 12.44 15.80
C GLU A 71 7.92 12.45 16.23
N TRP A 72 7.34 13.63 16.38
CA TRP A 72 5.92 13.76 16.70
C TRP A 72 5.02 13.11 15.63
N PHE A 73 5.38 13.31 14.36
CA PHE A 73 4.67 12.69 13.23
C PHE A 73 4.81 11.17 13.24
N ARG A 74 6.03 10.65 13.45
CA ARG A 74 6.28 9.20 13.52
C ARG A 74 5.43 8.55 14.60
N THR A 75 5.35 9.15 15.76
CA THR A 75 4.59 8.64 16.92
C THR A 75 3.10 8.70 16.65
N ALA A 76 2.59 9.83 16.16
CA ALA A 76 1.19 10.03 15.84
C ALA A 76 0.72 9.11 14.70
N PHE A 77 1.53 8.99 13.63
CA PHE A 77 1.23 8.10 12.50
C PHE A 77 1.21 6.64 12.93
N ARG A 78 2.18 6.21 13.73
CA ARG A 78 2.21 4.85 14.29
C ARG A 78 0.98 4.55 15.12
N THR A 79 0.60 5.44 16.03
CA THR A 79 -0.57 5.26 16.89
C THR A 79 -1.86 5.12 16.08
N ARG A 80 -2.01 5.93 15.02
CA ARG A 80 -3.18 5.87 14.12
C ARG A 80 -3.17 4.66 13.19
N SER A 81 -2.02 4.16 12.80
CA SER A 81 -1.87 3.02 11.90
C SER A 81 -2.08 1.67 12.60
N LEU A 82 -1.75 1.57 13.87
CA LEU A 82 -1.85 0.32 14.64
C LEU A 82 -3.24 -0.35 14.58
N PRO A 83 -4.37 0.36 14.73
CA PRO A 83 -5.70 -0.27 14.61
C PRO A 83 -5.95 -0.87 13.22
N LEU A 84 -5.41 -0.24 12.17
CA LEU A 84 -5.57 -0.72 10.79
C LEU A 84 -4.81 -2.02 10.53
N MET A 85 -3.73 -2.29 11.26
CA MET A 85 -2.97 -3.53 11.12
C MET A 85 -3.79 -4.77 11.47
N LYS A 86 -4.80 -4.67 12.33
CA LYS A 86 -5.73 -5.78 12.64
C LYS A 86 -6.51 -6.20 11.39
N TYR A 87 -6.96 -5.24 10.60
CA TYR A 87 -7.67 -5.52 9.34
C TYR A 87 -6.74 -6.10 8.27
N THR A 88 -5.47 -5.72 8.26
CA THR A 88 -4.46 -6.32 7.38
C THR A 88 -4.30 -7.82 7.68
N ASN A 89 -4.32 -8.22 8.94
CA ASN A 89 -4.29 -9.62 9.32
C ASN A 89 -5.53 -10.39 8.85
N MET A 90 -6.71 -9.77 8.91
CA MET A 90 -7.95 -10.39 8.40
C MET A 90 -7.97 -10.50 6.86
N LEU A 91 -7.30 -9.59 6.16
CA LEU A 91 -7.11 -9.65 4.70
C LEU A 91 -6.00 -10.63 4.29
N SER A 92 -5.31 -11.24 5.25
CA SER A 92 -4.21 -12.18 5.01
C SER A 92 -4.68 -13.50 4.40
N PHE A 93 -3.72 -14.25 3.90
CA PHE A 93 -3.91 -15.58 3.33
C PHE A 93 -4.67 -16.54 4.27
N ASN A 94 -4.38 -16.49 5.56
CA ASN A 94 -4.99 -17.40 6.54
C ASN A 94 -6.51 -17.28 6.60
N THR A 95 -7.05 -16.07 6.60
CA THR A 95 -8.51 -15.85 6.60
C THR A 95 -9.16 -16.41 5.35
N ARG A 96 -8.52 -16.27 4.19
CA ARG A 96 -9.00 -16.84 2.93
C ARG A 96 -9.02 -18.35 2.94
N VAL A 97 -7.94 -18.96 3.43
CA VAL A 97 -7.86 -20.43 3.56
C VAL A 97 -8.92 -20.98 4.51
N ILE A 98 -9.12 -20.33 5.67
CA ILE A 98 -10.16 -20.73 6.63
C ILE A 98 -11.55 -20.59 5.99
N ALA A 99 -11.84 -19.48 5.34
CA ALA A 99 -13.13 -19.26 4.67
C ALA A 99 -13.39 -20.29 3.55
N LEU A 100 -12.35 -20.62 2.77
CA LEU A 100 -12.44 -21.67 1.75
C LEU A 100 -12.73 -23.04 2.39
N PHE A 101 -11.99 -23.39 3.43
CA PHE A 101 -12.16 -24.65 4.12
C PHE A 101 -13.57 -24.79 4.72
N VAL A 102 -14.06 -23.74 5.38
CA VAL A 102 -15.43 -23.72 5.92
C VAL A 102 -16.47 -23.87 4.81
N SER A 103 -16.30 -23.17 3.68
CA SER A 103 -17.23 -23.26 2.56
C SER A 103 -17.30 -24.67 1.94
N LEU A 104 -16.16 -25.37 1.92
CA LEU A 104 -16.09 -26.76 1.47
C LEU A 104 -16.74 -27.73 2.46
N LEU A 105 -16.58 -27.52 3.77
CA LEU A 105 -17.22 -28.33 4.80
C LEU A 105 -18.76 -28.27 4.78
N ILE A 106 -19.30 -27.12 4.35
CA ILE A 106 -20.76 -26.89 4.22
C ILE A 106 -21.28 -27.35 2.85
N ASP A 107 -20.38 -27.87 2.00
CA ASP A 107 -20.69 -28.23 0.59
C ASP A 107 -21.24 -27.07 -0.24
N ALA A 108 -20.76 -25.86 0.05
CA ALA A 108 -21.18 -24.63 -0.62
C ALA A 108 -19.98 -23.74 -1.03
N PRO A 109 -19.14 -24.19 -2.01
CA PRO A 109 -17.91 -23.48 -2.39
C PRO A 109 -18.16 -22.05 -2.94
N TRP A 110 -19.36 -21.77 -3.42
CA TRP A 110 -19.75 -20.42 -3.87
C TRP A 110 -19.75 -19.39 -2.74
N LEU A 111 -19.96 -19.81 -1.47
CA LEU A 111 -19.90 -18.93 -0.31
C LEU A 111 -18.51 -18.30 -0.13
N TYR A 112 -17.45 -19.03 -0.47
CA TYR A 112 -16.10 -18.46 -0.45
C TYR A 112 -15.98 -17.28 -1.41
N PHE A 113 -16.46 -17.43 -2.64
CA PHE A 113 -16.42 -16.34 -3.62
C PHE A 113 -17.28 -15.15 -3.19
N ALA A 114 -18.47 -15.42 -2.65
CA ALA A 114 -19.33 -14.37 -2.11
C ALA A 114 -18.64 -13.62 -0.96
N PHE A 115 -18.02 -14.32 -0.03
CA PHE A 115 -17.25 -13.74 1.07
C PHE A 115 -16.06 -12.90 0.56
N GLU A 116 -15.29 -13.42 -0.38
CA GLU A 116 -14.14 -12.71 -0.94
C GLU A 116 -14.56 -11.44 -1.68
N LEU A 117 -15.57 -11.53 -2.54
CA LEU A 117 -16.03 -10.41 -3.34
C LEU A 117 -16.75 -9.33 -2.54
N THR A 118 -17.42 -9.70 -1.45
CA THR A 118 -18.18 -8.74 -0.63
C THR A 118 -17.41 -8.29 0.61
N VAL A 119 -17.17 -9.20 1.54
CA VAL A 119 -16.63 -8.87 2.86
C VAL A 119 -15.17 -8.41 2.78
N LEU A 120 -14.31 -9.16 2.08
CA LEU A 120 -12.89 -8.79 2.00
C LEU A 120 -12.68 -7.51 1.17
N ASN A 121 -13.42 -7.32 0.07
CA ASN A 121 -13.33 -6.08 -0.70
C ASN A 121 -13.91 -4.87 0.06
N ALA A 122 -15.03 -5.03 0.76
CA ALA A 122 -15.58 -3.95 1.59
C ALA A 122 -14.59 -3.55 2.71
N MET A 123 -13.95 -4.53 3.34
CA MET A 123 -12.92 -4.29 4.36
C MET A 123 -11.70 -3.60 3.77
N LEU A 124 -11.24 -4.01 2.60
CA LEU A 124 -10.13 -3.37 1.90
C LEU A 124 -10.44 -1.90 1.57
N ILE A 125 -11.63 -1.64 1.02
CA ILE A 125 -12.08 -0.28 0.70
C ILE A 125 -12.16 0.58 1.97
N TYR A 126 -12.72 0.03 3.05
CA TYR A 126 -12.78 0.72 4.34
C TYR A 126 -11.39 1.07 4.87
N MET A 127 -10.46 0.11 4.82
CA MET A 127 -9.09 0.30 5.30
C MET A 127 -8.36 1.36 4.47
N VAL A 128 -8.42 1.30 3.15
CA VAL A 128 -7.80 2.28 2.25
C VAL A 128 -8.39 3.67 2.48
N ARG A 129 -9.72 3.82 2.53
CA ARG A 129 -10.36 5.11 2.78
C ARG A 129 -10.01 5.72 4.13
N THR A 130 -9.94 4.89 5.16
CA THR A 130 -9.56 5.34 6.51
C THR A 130 -8.10 5.78 6.52
N HIS A 131 -7.21 5.01 5.90
CA HIS A 131 -5.81 5.37 5.73
C HIS A 131 -5.64 6.70 4.98
N GLU A 132 -6.30 6.86 3.86
CA GLU A 132 -6.24 8.09 3.06
C GLU A 132 -6.76 9.33 3.82
N ARG A 133 -7.82 9.17 4.62
CA ARG A 133 -8.34 10.28 5.44
C ARG A 133 -7.33 10.77 6.46
N PHE A 134 -6.66 9.90 7.18
CA PHE A 134 -5.67 10.36 8.15
C PHE A 134 -4.38 10.84 7.48
N CYS A 135 -3.99 10.30 6.33
CA CYS A 135 -2.88 10.85 5.55
C CYS A 135 -3.16 12.30 5.14
N ALA A 136 -4.38 12.60 4.67
CA ALA A 136 -4.77 13.97 4.34
C ALA A 136 -4.67 14.92 5.56
N GLN A 137 -5.09 14.46 6.74
CA GLN A 137 -4.97 15.26 7.97
C GLN A 137 -3.51 15.53 8.33
N PHE A 138 -2.65 14.52 8.25
CA PHE A 138 -1.22 14.67 8.52
C PHE A 138 -0.53 15.57 7.50
N THR A 139 -0.93 15.55 6.24
CA THR A 139 -0.41 16.47 5.21
C THR A 139 -0.64 17.92 5.59
N VAL A 140 -1.83 18.25 6.08
CA VAL A 140 -2.15 19.61 6.54
C VAL A 140 -1.28 20.00 7.74
N GLN A 141 -1.19 19.14 8.75
CA GLN A 141 -0.37 19.39 9.94
C GLN A 141 1.13 19.56 9.61
N LEU A 142 1.65 18.76 8.69
CA LEU A 142 3.05 18.89 8.24
C LEU A 142 3.28 20.23 7.52
N LYS A 143 2.37 20.66 6.65
CA LYS A 143 2.45 21.96 5.96
C LYS A 143 2.33 23.15 6.90
N GLU A 144 1.52 23.04 7.96
CA GLU A 144 1.39 24.07 9.00
C GLU A 144 2.63 24.18 9.89
N ALA A 145 3.29 23.07 10.17
CA ALA A 145 4.49 23.04 11.02
C ALA A 145 5.75 23.63 10.35
N VAL A 146 5.74 23.78 9.03
CA VAL A 146 6.85 24.41 8.25
C VAL A 146 6.65 25.92 8.06
N ARG A 147 5.42 26.43 8.27
CA ARG A 147 5.12 27.87 8.20
C ARG A 147 5.50 28.61 9.46
#